data_e12aedf1a688a5b1920795a521f93f1f
#
_entry.id   e12aedf1a688a5b1920795a521f93f1f
#
_cell.length_a   1.000
_cell.length_b   1.000
_cell.length_c   1.000
_cell.angle_alpha   90.00
_cell.angle_beta   90.00
_cell.angle_gamma   90.00
#
_symmetry.space_group_name_H-M   'P 1'
#
loop_
_entity.id
_entity.type
_entity.pdbx_description
1 polymer ?
#
loop_
_entity_poly.entity_id
_entity_poly.type
_entity_poly.pdbx_seq_one_letter_code
_entity_poly.pdbx_strand_id
1 'polypeptide(L)'
;GMELKGAMPEDAVTTVMGINDSDYDPVRHNLVSNASCTTTCLSHMIKPLIDSFGIDRILSASMATVHAATGSQQVLDRLPKKGAKDLRKNRSIMNNIILTTTGAAKALQLVIPEMATVGFIAESVRIPTATGSLIILVMNFQEELNKKPIRRGLINSIYQEAARNNTNGYLLYSDKQNVSSDIVGTLRAAAVIEGHETHARTGAININLEHVRGIEPDVLETIKDHVGSIQVTQVVIYGWYDNEMASYVNMLG
;
A
#
# COMPACT_ATOMS: atom_id res chain seq x y z
N GLY A 1 -3.65 -21.00 1.09
CA GLY A 1 -4.62 -20.45 2.02
C GLY A 1 -6.04 -20.62 1.52
N MET A 2 -6.99 -20.67 2.42
CA MET A 2 -8.43 -20.72 2.09
C MET A 2 -8.91 -19.30 1.76
N GLU A 3 -9.56 -19.11 0.63
CA GLU A 3 -10.24 -17.86 0.31
C GLU A 3 -11.65 -17.92 0.90
N LEU A 4 -11.93 -17.09 1.89
CA LEU A 4 -13.28 -16.97 2.46
C LEU A 4 -14.15 -16.14 1.52
N LYS A 5 -15.25 -16.71 1.07
CA LYS A 5 -16.28 -15.99 0.30
C LYS A 5 -17.38 -15.55 1.26
N GLY A 6 -17.57 -14.24 1.38
CA GLY A 6 -18.60 -13.65 2.23
C GLY A 6 -18.06 -12.77 3.35
N ALA A 7 -18.86 -12.56 4.38
CA ALA A 7 -18.44 -11.83 5.58
C ALA A 7 -17.42 -12.65 6.35
N MET A 8 -16.44 -11.97 6.98
CA MET A 8 -15.47 -12.61 7.83
C MET A 8 -16.16 -13.24 9.05
N PRO A 9 -15.86 -14.50 9.40
CA PRO A 9 -16.38 -15.11 10.64
C PRO A 9 -16.03 -14.27 11.88
N GLU A 10 -16.87 -14.32 12.90
CA GLU A 10 -16.66 -13.55 14.14
C GLU A 10 -15.40 -13.98 14.91
N ASP A 11 -14.97 -15.22 14.73
CA ASP A 11 -13.76 -15.81 15.32
C ASP A 11 -12.53 -15.72 14.40
N ALA A 12 -12.60 -14.92 13.33
CA ALA A 12 -11.49 -14.68 12.41
C ALA A 12 -10.89 -13.30 12.62
N VAL A 13 -9.57 -13.22 12.48
CA VAL A 13 -8.82 -11.97 12.50
C VAL A 13 -7.81 -11.92 11.36
N THR A 14 -7.60 -10.73 10.80
CA THR A 14 -6.51 -10.47 9.83
C THR A 14 -5.48 -9.61 10.53
N THR A 15 -4.26 -10.11 10.65
CA THR A 15 -3.16 -9.42 11.35
C THR A 15 -1.94 -9.27 10.48
N VAL A 16 -1.20 -8.21 10.72
CA VAL A 16 0.15 -7.98 10.20
C VAL A 16 1.06 -7.63 11.37
N MET A 17 2.13 -8.40 11.55
CA MET A 17 3.11 -8.19 12.61
C MET A 17 3.68 -6.78 12.58
N GLY A 18 3.67 -6.12 13.75
CA GLY A 18 4.14 -4.74 13.91
C GLY A 18 3.17 -3.66 13.43
N ILE A 19 1.96 -4.03 13.01
CA ILE A 19 0.89 -3.07 12.60
C ILE A 19 -0.34 -3.23 13.50
N ASN A 20 -0.97 -4.40 13.47
CA ASN A 20 -2.17 -4.71 14.25
C ASN A 20 -2.15 -6.12 14.87
N ASP A 21 -0.98 -6.66 15.13
CA ASP A 21 -0.82 -7.97 15.78
C ASP A 21 -1.44 -8.03 17.18
N SER A 22 -1.58 -6.88 17.84
CA SER A 22 -2.32 -6.77 19.11
C SER A 22 -3.83 -7.06 19.02
N ASP A 23 -4.40 -7.06 17.81
CA ASP A 23 -5.81 -7.40 17.60
C ASP A 23 -6.07 -8.92 17.74
N TYR A 24 -5.01 -9.73 17.73
CA TYR A 24 -5.12 -11.15 17.94
C TYR A 24 -5.39 -11.49 19.42
N ASP A 25 -6.49 -12.19 19.65
CA ASP A 25 -6.86 -12.75 20.94
C ASP A 25 -6.95 -14.28 20.83
N PRO A 26 -6.07 -15.04 21.48
CA PRO A 26 -6.03 -16.51 21.37
C PRO A 26 -7.27 -17.21 21.97
N VAL A 27 -8.03 -16.54 22.82
CA VAL A 27 -9.28 -17.07 23.39
C VAL A 27 -10.44 -16.92 22.41
N ARG A 28 -10.41 -15.87 21.60
CA ARG A 28 -11.51 -15.47 20.73
C ARG A 28 -11.32 -15.91 19.27
N HIS A 29 -10.08 -15.87 18.77
CA HIS A 29 -9.79 -16.06 17.36
C HIS A 29 -9.27 -17.46 17.06
N ASN A 30 -10.08 -18.26 16.36
CA ASN A 30 -9.73 -19.58 15.86
C ASN A 30 -9.16 -19.56 14.44
N LEU A 31 -9.43 -18.50 13.69
CA LEU A 31 -8.96 -18.31 12.32
C LEU A 31 -8.10 -17.05 12.24
N VAL A 32 -6.84 -17.21 11.85
CA VAL A 32 -5.89 -16.11 11.70
C VAL A 32 -5.46 -16.02 10.24
N SER A 33 -5.58 -14.83 9.68
CA SER A 33 -5.08 -14.50 8.34
C SER A 33 -3.93 -13.51 8.46
N ASN A 34 -2.78 -13.84 7.91
CA ASN A 34 -1.64 -12.91 7.81
C ASN A 34 -1.70 -12.05 6.53
N ALA A 35 -2.91 -11.74 6.07
CA ALA A 35 -3.16 -10.94 4.88
C ALA A 35 -2.41 -11.48 3.63
N SER A 36 -1.52 -10.69 3.04
CA SER A 36 -0.68 -11.09 1.91
C SER A 36 0.66 -10.36 1.97
N CYS A 37 1.65 -10.86 1.25
CA CYS A 37 2.96 -10.21 1.15
C CYS A 37 2.87 -8.74 0.71
N THR A 38 1.99 -8.44 -0.25
CA THR A 38 1.73 -7.07 -0.72
C THR A 38 1.07 -6.23 0.37
N THR A 39 0.04 -6.75 1.07
CA THR A 39 -0.64 -6.02 2.15
C THR A 39 0.31 -5.77 3.31
N THR A 40 1.14 -6.73 3.65
CA THR A 40 2.15 -6.61 4.71
C THR A 40 3.15 -5.49 4.39
N CYS A 41 3.72 -5.47 3.19
CA CYS A 41 4.60 -4.37 2.76
C CYS A 41 3.86 -3.03 2.77
N LEU A 42 2.69 -2.97 2.15
CA LEU A 42 1.90 -1.74 2.00
C LEU A 42 1.52 -1.12 3.36
N SER A 43 1.13 -1.94 4.34
CA SER A 43 0.78 -1.45 5.67
C SER A 43 1.97 -0.83 6.39
N HIS A 44 3.16 -1.42 6.28
CA HIS A 44 4.40 -0.83 6.80
C HIS A 44 4.85 0.43 6.04
N MET A 45 4.45 0.60 4.77
CA MET A 45 4.68 1.84 4.03
C MET A 45 3.72 2.96 4.46
N ILE A 46 2.46 2.65 4.72
CA ILE A 46 1.41 3.65 4.98
C ILE A 46 1.38 4.08 6.45
N LYS A 47 1.52 3.14 7.39
CA LYS A 47 1.36 3.40 8.82
C LYS A 47 2.22 4.56 9.34
N PRO A 48 3.53 4.67 9.03
CA PRO A 48 4.35 5.79 9.49
C PRO A 48 3.87 7.16 8.99
N LEU A 49 3.25 7.20 7.81
CA LEU A 49 2.71 8.44 7.24
C LEU A 49 1.40 8.84 7.92
N ILE A 50 0.51 7.88 8.21
CA ILE A 50 -0.71 8.13 8.99
C ILE A 50 -0.34 8.64 10.39
N ASP A 51 0.61 7.98 11.06
CA ASP A 51 1.05 8.38 12.41
C ASP A 51 1.66 9.78 12.45
N SER A 52 2.31 10.19 11.37
CA SER A 52 2.98 11.50 11.28
C SER A 52 2.06 12.63 10.83
N PHE A 53 1.15 12.36 9.90
CA PHE A 53 0.33 13.40 9.27
C PHE A 53 -1.15 13.36 9.69
N GLY A 54 -1.62 12.22 10.19
CA GLY A 54 -3.04 11.95 10.39
C GLY A 54 -3.74 11.51 9.11
N ILE A 55 -4.79 10.71 9.28
CA ILE A 55 -5.59 10.17 8.17
C ILE A 55 -6.33 11.27 7.42
N ASP A 56 -6.78 12.30 8.12
CA ASP A 56 -7.59 13.40 7.58
C ASP A 56 -6.84 14.25 6.53
N ARG A 57 -5.52 14.21 6.55
CA ARG A 57 -4.70 14.89 5.52
C ARG A 57 -4.54 14.10 4.24
N ILE A 58 -4.89 12.83 4.24
CA ILE A 58 -4.76 11.96 3.06
C ILE A 58 -6.02 12.10 2.21
N LEU A 59 -5.91 12.81 1.11
CA LEU A 59 -7.02 13.06 0.19
C LEU A 59 -7.35 11.84 -0.68
N SER A 60 -6.31 11.16 -1.13
CA SER A 60 -6.42 9.93 -1.92
C SER A 60 -5.07 9.20 -1.95
N ALA A 61 -5.13 7.92 -2.25
CA ALA A 61 -3.94 7.13 -2.46
C ALA A 61 -4.15 6.07 -3.55
N SER A 62 -3.05 5.66 -4.17
CA SER A 62 -3.04 4.53 -5.10
C SER A 62 -1.72 3.80 -5.02
N MET A 63 -1.73 2.53 -5.35
CA MET A 63 -0.49 1.78 -5.49
C MET A 63 -0.52 0.86 -6.71
N ALA A 64 0.65 0.62 -7.27
CA ALA A 64 0.90 -0.46 -8.20
C ALA A 64 1.98 -1.37 -7.62
N THR A 65 1.76 -2.70 -7.64
CA THR A 65 2.83 -3.64 -7.33
C THR A 65 3.38 -4.25 -8.61
N VAL A 66 4.69 -4.08 -8.81
CA VAL A 66 5.48 -4.83 -9.78
C VAL A 66 5.91 -6.11 -9.07
N HIS A 67 5.17 -7.19 -9.35
CA HIS A 67 5.21 -8.40 -8.54
C HIS A 67 5.94 -9.54 -9.27
N ALA A 68 6.80 -10.22 -8.55
CA ALA A 68 7.43 -11.45 -9.04
C ALA A 68 6.39 -12.51 -9.42
N ALA A 69 6.78 -13.44 -10.27
CA ALA A 69 5.99 -14.61 -10.62
C ALA A 69 5.68 -15.44 -9.36
N THR A 70 4.49 -16.00 -9.29
CA THR A 70 4.09 -16.93 -8.21
C THR A 70 3.51 -18.20 -8.83
N GLY A 71 3.20 -19.20 -8.01
CA GLY A 71 2.63 -20.48 -8.48
C GLY A 71 1.31 -20.35 -9.27
N SER A 72 0.68 -19.18 -9.27
CA SER A 72 -0.52 -18.92 -10.10
C SER A 72 -0.20 -18.58 -11.56
N GLN A 73 1.03 -18.17 -11.88
CA GLN A 73 1.48 -17.91 -13.24
C GLN A 73 1.89 -19.20 -13.94
N GLN A 74 1.71 -19.24 -15.26
CA GLN A 74 2.12 -20.37 -16.10
C GLN A 74 3.54 -20.15 -16.65
N VAL A 75 4.36 -21.19 -16.65
CA VAL A 75 5.68 -21.14 -17.30
C VAL A 75 5.51 -21.21 -18.82
N LEU A 76 4.59 -22.02 -19.30
CA LEU A 76 4.24 -22.17 -20.71
C LEU A 76 2.78 -21.79 -20.93
N ASP A 77 2.46 -21.32 -22.14
CA ASP A 77 1.08 -21.07 -22.54
C ASP A 77 0.22 -22.32 -22.39
N ARG A 78 -0.99 -22.15 -21.87
CA ARG A 78 -1.98 -23.22 -21.73
C ARG A 78 -3.27 -22.83 -22.42
N LEU A 79 -4.01 -23.83 -22.89
CA LEU A 79 -5.38 -23.62 -23.33
C LEU A 79 -6.27 -23.21 -22.16
N PRO A 80 -7.08 -22.17 -22.31
CA PRO A 80 -8.01 -21.78 -21.26
C PRO A 80 -9.07 -22.86 -21.04
N LYS A 81 -9.48 -23.03 -19.78
CA LYS A 81 -10.63 -23.86 -19.46
C LYS A 81 -11.90 -23.24 -20.05
N LYS A 82 -12.89 -24.07 -20.45
CA LYS A 82 -14.19 -23.60 -20.91
C LYS A 82 -14.81 -22.66 -19.87
N GLY A 83 -15.16 -21.45 -20.30
CA GLY A 83 -15.73 -20.41 -19.41
C GLY A 83 -14.71 -19.55 -18.64
N ALA A 84 -13.42 -19.68 -18.94
CA ALA A 84 -12.40 -18.82 -18.33
C ALA A 84 -12.65 -17.35 -18.69
N LYS A 85 -12.82 -16.49 -17.68
CA LYS A 85 -13.06 -15.05 -17.85
C LYS A 85 -11.76 -14.26 -18.09
N ASP A 86 -10.67 -14.63 -17.42
CA ASP A 86 -9.36 -13.98 -17.55
C ASP A 86 -8.39 -14.90 -18.30
N LEU A 87 -8.25 -14.64 -19.59
CA LEU A 87 -7.40 -15.43 -20.49
C LEU A 87 -5.90 -15.20 -20.25
N ARG A 88 -5.51 -14.07 -19.61
CA ARG A 88 -4.12 -13.75 -19.29
C ARG A 88 -3.50 -14.77 -18.33
N LYS A 89 -4.32 -15.39 -17.46
CA LYS A 89 -3.87 -16.44 -16.53
C LYS A 89 -3.36 -17.71 -17.21
N ASN A 90 -3.62 -17.87 -18.50
CA ASN A 90 -3.17 -19.03 -19.29
C ASN A 90 -1.94 -18.73 -20.14
N ARG A 91 -1.47 -17.47 -20.12
CA ARG A 91 -0.27 -17.06 -20.84
C ARG A 91 0.96 -17.29 -19.99
N SER A 92 2.05 -17.65 -20.65
CA SER A 92 3.37 -17.80 -20.03
C SER A 92 3.81 -16.50 -19.37
N ILE A 93 4.38 -16.59 -18.18
CA ILE A 93 5.05 -15.45 -17.52
C ILE A 93 6.41 -15.14 -18.17
N MET A 94 7.00 -16.11 -18.86
CA MET A 94 8.28 -15.92 -19.54
C MET A 94 8.14 -14.84 -20.61
N ASN A 95 8.90 -13.78 -20.51
CA ASN A 95 8.91 -12.64 -21.43
C ASN A 95 7.57 -11.86 -21.54
N ASN A 96 6.65 -12.02 -20.59
CA ASN A 96 5.39 -11.31 -20.58
C ASN A 96 5.22 -10.45 -19.32
N ILE A 97 4.60 -9.28 -19.51
CA ILE A 97 4.04 -8.46 -18.45
C ILE A 97 2.55 -8.80 -18.36
N ILE A 98 2.09 -9.28 -17.20
CA ILE A 98 0.73 -9.77 -17.04
C ILE A 98 0.01 -8.91 -16.01
N LEU A 99 -1.04 -8.20 -16.45
CA LEU A 99 -1.93 -7.48 -15.53
C LEU A 99 -2.77 -8.47 -14.73
N THR A 100 -2.87 -8.26 -13.44
CA THR A 100 -3.69 -9.08 -12.55
C THR A 100 -4.43 -8.22 -11.53
N THR A 101 -5.44 -8.79 -10.88
CA THR A 101 -6.12 -8.15 -9.76
C THR A 101 -5.33 -8.37 -8.47
N THR A 102 -5.51 -7.45 -7.52
CA THR A 102 -5.01 -7.60 -6.16
C THR A 102 -6.11 -7.31 -5.14
N GLY A 103 -6.13 -8.08 -4.07
CA GLY A 103 -6.99 -7.84 -2.91
C GLY A 103 -6.42 -6.86 -1.88
N ALA A 104 -5.23 -6.30 -2.15
CA ALA A 104 -4.48 -5.52 -1.17
C ALA A 104 -5.24 -4.29 -0.63
N ALA A 105 -6.04 -3.60 -1.47
CA ALA A 105 -6.84 -2.46 -1.00
C ALA A 105 -7.87 -2.86 0.06
N LYS A 106 -8.58 -3.98 -0.15
CA LYS A 106 -9.56 -4.49 0.82
C LYS A 106 -8.88 -5.04 2.07
N ALA A 107 -7.79 -5.78 1.91
CA ALA A 107 -7.05 -6.34 3.02
C ALA A 107 -6.38 -5.25 3.88
N LEU A 108 -5.95 -4.15 3.28
CA LEU A 108 -5.40 -3.02 4.00
C LEU A 108 -6.41 -2.42 5.00
N GLN A 109 -7.67 -2.31 4.62
CA GLN A 109 -8.74 -1.80 5.50
C GLN A 109 -9.05 -2.72 6.69
N LEU A 110 -8.71 -4.01 6.60
CA LEU A 110 -8.81 -4.94 7.73
C LEU A 110 -7.67 -4.78 8.73
N VAL A 111 -6.52 -4.28 8.27
CA VAL A 111 -5.29 -4.12 9.06
C VAL A 111 -5.14 -2.68 9.57
N ILE A 112 -5.55 -1.71 8.76
CA ILE A 112 -5.56 -0.27 9.07
C ILE A 112 -6.96 0.26 8.72
N PRO A 113 -7.93 0.15 9.66
CA PRO A 113 -9.34 0.48 9.40
C PRO A 113 -9.58 1.92 8.94
N GLU A 114 -8.74 2.86 9.37
CA GLU A 114 -8.81 4.27 8.99
C GLU A 114 -8.69 4.47 7.47
N MET A 115 -8.01 3.56 6.77
CA MET A 115 -7.90 3.60 5.31
C MET A 115 -9.23 3.35 4.57
N ALA A 116 -10.29 2.93 5.28
CA ALA A 116 -11.62 2.81 4.68
C ALA A 116 -12.22 4.18 4.27
N THR A 117 -11.77 5.27 4.89
CA THR A 117 -12.21 6.64 4.56
C THR A 117 -11.49 7.24 3.37
N VAL A 118 -10.37 6.65 2.95
CA VAL A 118 -9.52 7.15 1.85
C VAL A 118 -9.89 6.43 0.55
N GLY A 119 -10.08 7.21 -0.52
CA GLY A 119 -10.19 6.65 -1.89
C GLY A 119 -8.88 6.00 -2.28
N PHE A 120 -8.86 4.65 -2.32
CA PHE A 120 -7.65 3.86 -2.54
C PHE A 120 -7.80 2.87 -3.68
N ILE A 121 -6.91 2.97 -4.68
CA ILE A 121 -6.84 2.05 -5.82
C ILE A 121 -5.56 1.22 -5.71
N ALA A 122 -5.66 -0.08 -5.90
CA ALA A 122 -4.53 -1.00 -5.91
C ALA A 122 -4.51 -1.83 -7.20
N GLU A 123 -3.39 -1.80 -7.89
CA GLU A 123 -3.14 -2.53 -9.13
C GLU A 123 -1.96 -3.49 -8.98
N SER A 124 -1.95 -4.55 -9.78
CA SER A 124 -0.89 -5.55 -9.77
C SER A 124 -0.43 -5.90 -11.17
N VAL A 125 0.88 -5.89 -11.34
CA VAL A 125 1.55 -6.27 -12.59
C VAL A 125 2.52 -7.40 -12.27
N ARG A 126 2.38 -8.54 -12.93
CA ARG A 126 3.30 -9.68 -12.83
C ARG A 126 4.38 -9.57 -13.89
N ILE A 127 5.62 -9.80 -13.48
CA ILE A 127 6.80 -9.76 -14.32
C ILE A 127 7.58 -11.08 -14.24
N PRO A 128 8.44 -11.41 -15.23
CA PRO A 128 9.22 -12.65 -15.26
C PRO A 128 10.43 -12.57 -14.32
N THR A 129 10.19 -12.32 -13.04
CA THR A 129 11.19 -12.32 -11.97
C THR A 129 10.80 -13.38 -10.95
N ALA A 130 11.74 -14.16 -10.48
CA ALA A 130 11.44 -15.30 -9.59
C ALA A 130 10.93 -14.85 -8.22
N THR A 131 11.58 -13.87 -7.61
CA THR A 131 11.20 -13.27 -6.33
C THR A 131 11.71 -11.82 -6.22
N GLY A 132 11.31 -11.10 -5.19
CA GLY A 132 11.64 -9.69 -5.03
C GLY A 132 10.66 -8.79 -5.79
N SER A 133 9.73 -8.20 -5.06
CA SER A 133 8.63 -7.39 -5.58
C SER A 133 8.75 -5.95 -5.10
N LEU A 134 8.10 -5.03 -5.83
CA LEU A 134 8.14 -3.60 -5.55
C LEU A 134 6.72 -3.05 -5.48
N ILE A 135 6.44 -2.21 -4.49
CA ILE A 135 5.28 -1.34 -4.46
C ILE A 135 5.70 0.08 -4.87
N ILE A 136 4.94 0.66 -5.79
CA ILE A 136 4.95 2.09 -6.09
C ILE A 136 3.70 2.65 -5.44
N LEU A 137 3.88 3.40 -4.35
CA LEU A 137 2.80 4.03 -3.59
C LEU A 137 2.73 5.51 -3.92
N VAL A 138 1.57 5.98 -4.34
CA VAL A 138 1.28 7.38 -4.60
C VAL A 138 0.25 7.85 -3.59
N MET A 139 0.54 8.93 -2.87
CA MET A 139 -0.38 9.54 -1.90
C MET A 139 -0.49 11.03 -2.12
N ASN A 140 -1.69 11.56 -1.99
CA ASN A 140 -1.99 12.97 -2.09
C ASN A 140 -2.37 13.50 -0.70
N PHE A 141 -1.59 14.45 -0.21
CA PHE A 141 -1.78 15.06 1.10
C PHE A 141 -2.23 16.51 0.96
N GLN A 142 -3.22 16.91 1.73
CA GLN A 142 -3.53 18.32 1.90
C GLN A 142 -2.43 19.00 2.73
N GLU A 143 -1.90 20.11 2.23
CA GLU A 143 -0.97 20.94 2.99
C GLU A 143 -1.71 21.78 4.04
N GLU A 144 -1.09 21.94 5.18
CA GLU A 144 -1.57 22.84 6.23
C GLU A 144 -0.79 24.14 6.22
N LEU A 145 -1.51 25.27 6.26
CA LEU A 145 -0.93 26.61 6.14
C LEU A 145 0.13 26.92 7.20
N ASN A 146 0.02 26.33 8.39
CA ASN A 146 0.88 26.63 9.53
C ASN A 146 1.89 25.54 9.86
N LYS A 147 2.02 24.51 9.01
CA LYS A 147 2.97 23.41 9.18
C LYS A 147 4.09 23.45 8.13
N LYS A 148 5.17 22.75 8.42
CA LYS A 148 6.25 22.58 7.43
C LYS A 148 5.71 21.88 6.20
N PRO A 149 6.04 22.37 4.98
CA PRO A 149 5.61 21.73 3.73
C PRO A 149 6.11 20.29 3.66
N ILE A 150 5.27 19.40 3.13
CA ILE A 150 5.65 18.03 2.86
C ILE A 150 6.64 18.00 1.71
N ARG A 151 7.85 17.55 2.00
CA ARG A 151 8.95 17.46 1.03
C ARG A 151 9.63 16.10 1.16
N ARG A 152 10.37 15.69 0.13
CA ARG A 152 11.16 14.45 0.11
C ARG A 152 11.93 14.23 1.42
N GLY A 153 12.66 15.25 1.90
CA GLY A 153 13.44 15.14 3.13
C GLY A 153 12.60 14.82 4.37
N LEU A 154 11.40 15.41 4.48
CA LEU A 154 10.48 15.12 5.57
C LEU A 154 9.96 13.68 5.49
N ILE A 155 9.52 13.23 4.31
CA ILE A 155 9.07 11.85 4.09
C ILE A 155 10.19 10.85 4.44
N ASN A 156 11.40 11.07 3.94
CA ASN A 156 12.53 10.21 4.23
C ASN A 156 12.89 10.20 5.73
N SER A 157 12.81 11.35 6.41
CA SER A 157 13.06 11.40 7.87
C SER A 157 12.03 10.61 8.67
N ILE A 158 10.76 10.62 8.27
CA ILE A 158 9.71 9.80 8.89
C ILE A 158 10.04 8.32 8.77
N TYR A 159 10.42 7.86 7.58
CA TYR A 159 10.78 6.45 7.39
C TYR A 159 12.07 6.06 8.08
N GLN A 160 13.08 6.93 8.11
CA GLN A 160 14.32 6.71 8.85
C GLN A 160 14.06 6.57 10.35
N GLU A 161 13.19 7.40 10.90
CA GLU A 161 12.79 7.33 12.30
C GLU A 161 11.98 6.07 12.58
N ALA A 162 10.97 5.78 11.76
CA ALA A 162 10.16 4.58 11.88
C ALA A 162 11.02 3.30 11.80
N ALA A 163 11.98 3.24 10.87
CA ALA A 163 12.89 2.11 10.75
C ALA A 163 13.81 1.96 11.97
N ARG A 164 14.32 3.06 12.54
CA ARG A 164 15.14 3.02 13.77
C ARG A 164 14.35 2.55 14.98
N ASN A 165 13.10 2.96 15.09
CA ASN A 165 12.22 2.59 16.21
C ASN A 165 11.64 1.19 16.08
N ASN A 166 11.69 0.60 14.89
CA ASN A 166 11.24 -0.76 14.61
C ASN A 166 12.33 -1.78 14.99
N THR A 167 12.39 -2.12 16.29
CA THR A 167 13.41 -3.05 16.83
C THR A 167 13.30 -4.47 16.27
N ASN A 168 12.15 -4.84 15.73
CA ASN A 168 11.91 -6.16 15.12
C ASN A 168 12.43 -6.26 13.68
N GLY A 169 12.79 -5.13 13.06
CA GLY A 169 13.32 -5.09 11.71
C GLY A 169 12.28 -5.30 10.60
N TYR A 170 10.99 -5.08 10.88
CA TYR A 170 9.92 -5.23 9.89
C TYR A 170 9.92 -4.11 8.84
N LEU A 171 10.39 -2.91 9.21
CA LEU A 171 10.55 -1.79 8.31
C LEU A 171 12.02 -1.41 8.24
N LEU A 172 12.57 -1.38 7.03
CA LEU A 172 13.92 -0.91 6.76
C LEU A 172 13.88 0.30 5.83
N TYR A 173 14.92 1.13 5.92
CA TYR A 173 15.14 2.26 5.05
C TYR A 173 16.50 2.15 4.39
N SER A 174 16.56 2.35 3.07
CA SER A 174 17.79 2.28 2.28
C SER A 174 18.06 3.61 1.57
N ASP A 175 19.28 4.11 1.71
CA ASP A 175 19.82 5.22 0.92
C ASP A 175 20.56 4.74 -0.34
N LYS A 176 20.63 3.44 -0.54
CA LYS A 176 21.29 2.82 -1.70
C LYS A 176 20.33 2.78 -2.88
N GLN A 177 20.87 2.67 -4.07
CA GLN A 177 20.13 2.37 -5.29
C GLN A 177 20.01 0.84 -5.41
N ASN A 178 18.90 0.28 -4.95
CA ASN A 178 18.72 -1.16 -4.93
C ASN A 178 18.00 -1.66 -6.19
N VAL A 179 18.24 -2.91 -6.50
CA VAL A 179 17.45 -3.72 -7.43
C VAL A 179 16.83 -4.90 -6.68
N SER A 180 15.88 -5.60 -7.28
CA SER A 180 15.14 -6.66 -6.59
C SER A 180 16.04 -7.74 -5.96
N SER A 181 17.16 -8.08 -6.59
CA SER A 181 18.12 -9.08 -6.07
C SER A 181 18.83 -8.65 -4.80
N ASP A 182 18.96 -7.35 -4.54
CA ASP A 182 19.58 -6.84 -3.30
C ASP A 182 18.68 -7.02 -2.08
N ILE A 183 17.38 -7.21 -2.32
CA ILE A 183 16.35 -7.32 -1.27
C ILE A 183 16.05 -8.77 -0.93
N VAL A 184 16.24 -9.69 -1.87
CA VAL A 184 15.97 -11.12 -1.69
C VAL A 184 16.77 -11.66 -0.50
N GLY A 185 16.07 -12.34 0.41
CA GLY A 185 16.67 -12.93 1.60
C GLY A 185 16.87 -11.97 2.77
N THR A 186 16.42 -10.72 2.68
CA THR A 186 16.45 -9.77 3.81
C THR A 186 15.49 -10.24 4.89
N LEU A 187 16.03 -10.78 5.98
CA LEU A 187 15.26 -11.36 7.06
C LEU A 187 14.32 -10.33 7.71
N ARG A 188 13.10 -10.73 8.01
CA ARG A 188 12.05 -9.99 8.73
C ARG A 188 11.57 -8.69 8.09
N ALA A 189 12.20 -8.16 7.07
CA ALA A 189 11.81 -6.91 6.45
C ALA A 189 10.48 -7.07 5.68
N ALA A 190 9.38 -6.62 6.24
CA ALA A 190 8.09 -6.52 5.54
C ALA A 190 8.17 -5.52 4.40
N ALA A 191 8.89 -4.41 4.61
CA ALA A 191 9.13 -3.38 3.62
C ALA A 191 10.56 -2.83 3.76
N VAL A 192 11.23 -2.61 2.63
CA VAL A 192 12.46 -1.84 2.53
C VAL A 192 12.17 -0.58 1.70
N ILE A 193 12.17 0.57 2.34
CA ILE A 193 11.90 1.84 1.67
C ILE A 193 13.11 2.26 0.85
N GLU A 194 12.88 2.54 -0.45
CA GLU A 194 13.89 3.08 -1.36
C GLU A 194 13.95 4.61 -1.23
N GLY A 195 14.67 5.12 -0.26
CA GLY A 195 14.69 6.55 0.07
C GLY A 195 15.29 7.42 -1.02
N HIS A 196 16.16 6.84 -1.86
CA HIS A 196 16.76 7.54 -2.99
C HIS A 196 15.70 7.92 -4.05
N GLU A 197 14.63 7.15 -4.20
CA GLU A 197 13.59 7.34 -5.21
C GLU A 197 12.31 8.00 -4.66
N THR A 198 12.31 8.47 -3.42
CA THR A 198 11.17 9.23 -2.89
C THR A 198 11.00 10.56 -3.64
N HIS A 199 9.79 10.82 -4.12
CA HIS A 199 9.43 12.08 -4.75
C HIS A 199 8.31 12.78 -3.98
N ALA A 200 8.34 14.12 -3.95
CA ALA A 200 7.28 14.95 -3.40
C ALA A 200 7.14 16.21 -4.25
N ARG A 201 5.91 16.51 -4.68
CA ARG A 201 5.62 17.72 -5.47
C ARG A 201 4.31 18.35 -5.00
N THR A 202 4.39 19.63 -4.64
CA THR A 202 3.23 20.43 -4.24
C THR A 202 2.68 21.18 -5.43
N GLY A 203 1.36 21.22 -5.54
CA GLY A 203 0.61 22.02 -6.51
C GLY A 203 -0.68 22.53 -5.91
N ALA A 204 -1.22 23.61 -6.48
CA ALA A 204 -2.53 24.10 -6.11
C ALA A 204 -3.62 23.32 -6.87
N ILE A 205 -4.68 22.96 -6.16
CA ILE A 205 -5.91 22.40 -6.75
C ILE A 205 -7.03 23.39 -6.48
N ASN A 206 -7.67 23.85 -7.55
CA ASN A 206 -8.83 24.72 -7.45
C ASN A 206 -10.10 23.89 -7.29
N ILE A 207 -10.92 24.24 -6.33
CA ILE A 207 -12.17 23.57 -5.99
C ILE A 207 -13.30 24.57 -6.21
N ASN A 208 -14.27 24.23 -7.08
CA ASN A 208 -15.50 24.97 -7.18
C ASN A 208 -16.41 24.60 -6.00
N LEU A 209 -16.65 25.55 -5.12
CA LEU A 209 -17.41 25.37 -3.88
C LEU A 209 -18.88 25.00 -4.14
N GLU A 210 -19.45 25.39 -5.30
CA GLU A 210 -20.82 25.01 -5.70
C GLU A 210 -20.97 23.48 -5.89
N HIS A 211 -19.86 22.77 -6.14
CA HIS A 211 -19.85 21.34 -6.34
C HIS A 211 -19.43 20.55 -5.08
N VAL A 212 -19.18 21.26 -3.97
CA VAL A 212 -18.78 20.62 -2.70
C VAL A 212 -20.04 20.25 -1.91
N ARG A 213 -20.16 18.96 -1.59
CA ARG A 213 -21.29 18.47 -0.77
C ARG A 213 -21.19 18.99 0.66
N GLY A 214 -22.34 19.41 1.21
CA GLY A 214 -22.44 19.86 2.59
C GLY A 214 -22.24 21.37 2.78
N ILE A 215 -22.08 22.13 1.70
CA ILE A 215 -22.18 23.60 1.74
C ILE A 215 -23.61 23.95 1.39
N GLU A 216 -24.31 24.57 2.36
CA GLU A 216 -25.69 25.03 2.16
C GLU A 216 -25.74 26.23 1.21
N PRO A 217 -26.82 26.42 0.43
CA PRO A 217 -26.93 27.49 -0.55
C PRO A 217 -26.78 28.91 0.05
N ASP A 218 -27.32 29.13 1.23
CA ASP A 218 -27.21 30.39 1.97
C ASP A 218 -25.77 30.72 2.37
N VAL A 219 -24.95 29.70 2.66
CA VAL A 219 -23.51 29.87 2.90
C VAL A 219 -22.79 30.26 1.62
N LEU A 220 -23.12 29.62 0.49
CA LEU A 220 -22.53 29.97 -0.81
C LEU A 220 -22.82 31.43 -1.21
N GLU A 221 -24.04 31.92 -0.97
CA GLU A 221 -24.42 33.32 -1.25
C GLU A 221 -23.58 34.35 -0.47
N THR A 222 -23.02 33.97 0.67
CA THR A 222 -22.14 34.83 1.49
C THR A 222 -20.69 34.85 1.00
N ILE A 223 -20.30 33.89 0.16
CA ILE A 223 -18.92 33.74 -0.34
C ILE A 223 -18.79 34.49 -1.66
N LYS A 224 -17.90 35.49 -1.70
CA LYS A 224 -17.70 36.32 -2.91
C LYS A 224 -17.04 35.56 -4.08
N ASP A 225 -16.20 34.60 -3.79
CA ASP A 225 -15.49 33.79 -4.79
C ASP A 225 -15.78 32.32 -4.54
N HIS A 226 -16.52 31.71 -5.45
CA HIS A 226 -16.90 30.31 -5.34
C HIS A 226 -15.77 29.34 -5.72
N VAL A 227 -14.57 29.84 -5.97
CA VAL A 227 -13.39 29.01 -6.26
C VAL A 227 -12.42 29.06 -5.08
N GLY A 228 -12.37 27.98 -4.33
CA GLY A 228 -11.35 27.75 -3.30
C GLY A 228 -10.08 27.13 -3.90
N SER A 229 -8.92 27.44 -3.32
CA SER A 229 -7.66 26.81 -3.69
C SER A 229 -7.05 26.11 -2.49
N ILE A 230 -6.71 24.83 -2.65
CA ILE A 230 -5.98 24.05 -1.65
C ILE A 230 -4.61 23.66 -2.19
N GLN A 231 -3.61 23.66 -1.32
CA GLN A 231 -2.29 23.13 -1.65
C GLN A 231 -2.29 21.62 -1.38
N VAL A 232 -1.90 20.85 -2.40
CA VAL A 232 -1.83 19.40 -2.31
C VAL A 232 -0.42 18.94 -2.67
N THR A 233 0.17 18.11 -1.83
CA THR A 233 1.45 17.46 -2.12
C THR A 233 1.22 16.01 -2.52
N GLN A 234 1.58 15.69 -3.75
CA GLN A 234 1.69 14.32 -4.21
C GLN A 234 3.05 13.76 -3.81
N VAL A 235 3.05 12.61 -3.18
CA VAL A 235 4.23 11.86 -2.75
C VAL A 235 4.26 10.52 -3.45
N VAL A 236 5.42 10.14 -3.99
CA VAL A 236 5.67 8.82 -4.56
C VAL A 236 6.75 8.12 -3.74
N ILE A 237 6.46 6.93 -3.28
CA ILE A 237 7.32 6.14 -2.40
C ILE A 237 7.46 4.74 -2.99
N TYR A 238 8.66 4.21 -2.95
CA TYR A 238 8.97 2.86 -3.41
C TYR A 238 9.29 1.98 -2.20
N GLY A 239 8.64 0.83 -2.12
CA GLY A 239 8.85 -0.16 -1.07
C GLY A 239 9.11 -1.54 -1.67
N TRP A 240 10.30 -2.08 -1.41
CA TRP A 240 10.67 -3.43 -1.78
C TRP A 240 10.18 -4.44 -0.76
N TYR A 241 9.86 -5.64 -1.22
CA TYR A 241 9.54 -6.79 -0.37
C TYR A 241 9.88 -8.10 -1.03
N ASP A 242 10.34 -9.04 -0.23
CA ASP A 242 10.54 -10.43 -0.65
C ASP A 242 9.28 -11.22 -0.36
N ASN A 243 8.66 -11.74 -1.41
CA ASN A 243 7.39 -12.43 -1.32
C ASN A 243 7.51 -13.93 -0.99
N GLU A 244 8.72 -14.51 -1.03
CA GLU A 244 8.90 -15.96 -0.87
C GLU A 244 10.06 -16.38 0.05
N MET A 245 11.24 -15.76 -0.11
CA MET A 245 12.49 -16.35 0.43
C MET A 245 12.78 -15.95 1.88
N ALA A 246 12.23 -14.84 2.36
CA ALA A 246 12.52 -14.39 3.73
C ALA A 246 11.37 -13.61 4.34
N SER A 247 11.33 -12.30 4.20
CA SER A 247 10.49 -11.34 4.91
C SER A 247 9.06 -11.81 5.24
N TYR A 248 8.19 -11.91 4.26
CA TYR A 248 6.79 -12.29 4.49
C TYR A 248 6.64 -13.69 5.11
N VAL A 249 7.42 -14.65 4.63
CA VAL A 249 7.37 -16.04 5.15
C VAL A 249 7.80 -16.09 6.62
N ASN A 250 8.84 -15.33 6.99
CA ASN A 250 9.29 -15.27 8.39
C ASN A 250 8.31 -14.55 9.33
N MET A 251 7.38 -13.77 8.78
CA MET A 251 6.31 -13.11 9.56
C MET A 251 5.07 -13.99 9.73
N LEU A 252 5.05 -15.18 9.13
CA LEU A 252 3.95 -16.14 9.27
C LEU A 252 4.08 -17.03 10.51
N GLY A 253 5.25 -17.12 11.12
CA GLY A 253 5.59 -18.04 12.21
C GLY A 253 5.73 -17.41 13.56
#